data_aa07905a0d2b3df6ba665ad9412d7372
#
_entry.id   aa07905a0d2b3df6ba665ad9412d7372
#
_cell.length_a   1.000
_cell.length_b   1.000
_cell.length_c   1.000
_cell.angle_alpha   90.00
_cell.angle_beta   90.00
_cell.angle_gamma   90.00
#
_symmetry.space_group_name_H-M   'P 1'
#
loop_
_entity.id
_entity.type
_entity.pdbx_description
1 polymer ?
#
loop_
_entity_poly.entity_id
_entity_poly.type
_entity_poly.pdbx_seq_one_letter_code
_entity_poly.pdbx_strand_id
1 'polypeptide(L)'
;MASEGKYMAYVGSYSYNGKAKGITVYDVDVEKGKFIYRCEVEVDNSSYLTVSRDKKMLYSIADEGVVSFRILQNGSLSRVNSANIKGMRGCQISTSPENDYIFVSGYHDGKVTVLRLNPDGSVGHITDGVFHKGLGSVAERNFRPHVSCSRMTPDEKFLMVADLGIDQVKVYRFDRGEGRIAQVDTIRSELE
;
A
#
# COMPACT_ATOMS: atom_id res chain seq x y z
N MET A 1 -17.56 7.80 32.86
CA MET A 1 -16.38 6.98 32.51
C MET A 1 -16.28 7.03 31.01
N ALA A 2 -15.24 7.69 30.49
CA ALA A 2 -14.99 7.70 29.05
C ALA A 2 -14.68 6.26 28.63
N SER A 3 -15.37 5.76 27.61
CA SER A 3 -15.04 4.47 27.00
C SER A 3 -13.62 4.57 26.45
N GLU A 4 -12.67 3.89 27.10
CA GLU A 4 -11.32 3.72 26.57
C GLU A 4 -11.41 3.25 25.13
N GLY A 5 -10.69 3.96 24.26
CA GLY A 5 -10.77 3.72 22.81
C GLY A 5 -10.42 2.28 22.48
N LYS A 6 -11.38 1.56 21.93
CA LYS A 6 -11.16 0.19 21.49
C LYS A 6 -10.29 0.20 20.23
N TYR A 7 -9.09 -0.35 20.34
CA TYR A 7 -8.17 -0.47 19.21
C TYR A 7 -8.45 -1.75 18.43
N MET A 8 -8.31 -1.65 17.10
CA MET A 8 -8.42 -2.78 16.18
C MET A 8 -7.09 -2.98 15.47
N ALA A 9 -6.72 -4.24 15.20
CA ALA A 9 -5.61 -4.56 14.33
C ALA A 9 -6.12 -5.36 13.13
N TYR A 10 -5.61 -5.01 11.96
CA TYR A 10 -5.85 -5.71 10.70
C TYR A 10 -4.53 -6.30 10.24
N VAL A 11 -4.48 -7.63 10.11
CA VAL A 11 -3.26 -8.36 9.75
C VAL A 11 -3.49 -9.04 8.41
N GLY A 12 -2.72 -8.61 7.41
CA GLY A 12 -2.71 -9.25 6.09
C GLY A 12 -1.85 -10.51 6.09
N SER A 13 -2.25 -11.49 5.32
CA SER A 13 -1.53 -12.74 5.14
C SER A 13 -1.70 -13.32 3.75
N TYR A 14 -0.71 -14.12 3.33
CA TYR A 14 -0.83 -14.91 2.11
C TYR A 14 -1.82 -16.06 2.30
N SER A 15 -2.64 -16.31 1.29
CA SER A 15 -3.71 -17.33 1.32
C SER A 15 -3.47 -18.51 0.37
N TYR A 16 -2.27 -18.66 -0.22
CA TYR A 16 -1.94 -19.70 -1.20
C TYR A 16 -2.30 -21.14 -0.79
N ASN A 17 -2.20 -21.44 0.49
CA ASN A 17 -2.40 -22.80 0.99
C ASN A 17 -3.78 -23.01 1.63
N GLY A 18 -4.67 -22.02 1.54
CA GLY A 18 -6.01 -22.06 2.12
C GLY A 18 -6.08 -22.02 3.65
N LYS A 19 -4.95 -21.86 4.35
CA LYS A 19 -4.91 -21.78 5.82
C LYS A 19 -5.33 -20.42 6.35
N ALA A 20 -5.08 -19.36 5.60
CA ALA A 20 -5.50 -18.01 5.91
C ALA A 20 -6.43 -17.49 4.83
N LYS A 21 -7.35 -16.59 5.18
CA LYS A 21 -8.32 -16.00 4.24
C LYS A 21 -7.87 -14.65 3.67
N GLY A 22 -6.75 -14.13 4.12
CA GLY A 22 -6.17 -12.87 3.64
C GLY A 22 -6.06 -11.83 4.73
N ILE A 23 -7.15 -11.33 5.32
CA ILE A 23 -7.09 -10.35 6.42
C ILE A 23 -7.70 -10.96 7.67
N THR A 24 -6.93 -10.95 8.78
CA THR A 24 -7.45 -11.28 10.11
C THR A 24 -7.68 -10.01 10.90
N VAL A 25 -8.82 -9.90 11.55
CA VAL A 25 -9.23 -8.77 12.38
C VAL A 25 -9.12 -9.16 13.86
N TYR A 26 -8.49 -8.31 14.64
CA TYR A 26 -8.33 -8.49 16.08
C TYR A 26 -8.83 -7.28 16.86
N ASP A 27 -9.42 -7.52 18.04
CA ASP A 27 -9.49 -6.53 19.10
C ASP A 27 -8.13 -6.46 19.79
N VAL A 28 -7.67 -5.24 20.14
CA VAL A 28 -6.37 -5.04 20.81
C VAL A 28 -6.59 -4.63 22.26
N ASP A 29 -6.14 -5.48 23.18
CA ASP A 29 -6.05 -5.16 24.61
C ASP A 29 -4.67 -4.50 24.85
N VAL A 30 -4.66 -3.18 24.91
CA VAL A 30 -3.41 -2.39 25.04
C VAL A 30 -2.78 -2.51 26.42
N GLU A 31 -3.57 -2.81 27.47
CA GLU A 31 -3.06 -2.97 28.82
C GLU A 31 -2.29 -4.29 28.98
N LYS A 32 -2.84 -5.37 28.36
CA LYS A 32 -2.24 -6.70 28.43
C LYS A 32 -1.32 -7.01 27.25
N GLY A 33 -1.25 -6.11 26.23
CA GLY A 33 -0.49 -6.34 25.01
C GLY A 33 -0.97 -7.55 24.23
N LYS A 34 -2.29 -7.81 24.18
CA LYS A 34 -2.86 -9.00 23.53
C LYS A 34 -3.72 -8.66 22.34
N PHE A 35 -3.61 -9.51 21.30
CA PHE A 35 -4.53 -9.56 20.18
C PHE A 35 -5.59 -10.63 20.44
N ILE A 36 -6.87 -10.23 20.40
CA ILE A 36 -8.01 -11.11 20.59
C ILE A 36 -8.65 -11.32 19.23
N TYR A 37 -8.59 -12.56 18.72
CA TYR A 37 -9.18 -12.91 17.42
C TYR A 37 -10.65 -12.54 17.35
N ARG A 38 -11.07 -12.00 16.20
CA ARG A 38 -12.45 -11.61 15.96
C ARG A 38 -13.04 -12.29 14.73
N CYS A 39 -12.44 -12.08 13.56
CA CYS A 39 -12.91 -12.67 12.31
C CYS A 39 -11.81 -12.61 11.24
N GLU A 40 -12.08 -13.27 10.12
CA GLU A 40 -11.28 -13.18 8.90
C GLU A 40 -12.11 -12.59 7.76
N VAL A 41 -11.43 -11.93 6.82
CA VAL A 41 -12.00 -11.36 5.60
C VAL A 41 -11.23 -11.89 4.40
N GLU A 42 -11.95 -12.35 3.39
CA GLU A 42 -11.35 -12.96 2.20
C GLU A 42 -10.72 -11.91 1.28
N VAL A 43 -9.42 -12.07 1.06
CA VAL A 43 -8.61 -11.36 0.08
C VAL A 43 -7.48 -12.26 -0.37
N ASP A 44 -7.34 -12.47 -1.66
CA ASP A 44 -6.25 -13.27 -2.21
C ASP A 44 -4.91 -12.60 -1.93
N ASN A 45 -4.09 -13.28 -1.10
CA ASN A 45 -2.73 -12.88 -0.79
C ASN A 45 -2.56 -11.41 -0.35
N SER A 46 -3.30 -11.00 0.69
CA SER A 46 -3.20 -9.69 1.32
C SER A 46 -1.80 -9.46 1.92
N SER A 47 -0.84 -9.08 1.09
CA SER A 47 0.57 -8.93 1.49
C SER A 47 0.89 -7.63 2.21
N TYR A 48 0.07 -6.60 2.01
CA TYR A 48 0.22 -5.29 2.65
C TYR A 48 -1.11 -4.56 2.76
N LEU A 49 -1.28 -3.82 3.86
CA LEU A 49 -2.48 -3.05 4.16
C LEU A 49 -2.13 -1.59 4.46
N THR A 50 -3.04 -0.69 4.14
CA THR A 50 -3.00 0.70 4.61
C THR A 50 -4.40 1.16 5.00
N VAL A 51 -4.47 1.97 6.06
CA VAL A 51 -5.73 2.60 6.50
C VAL A 51 -5.68 4.06 6.04
N SER A 52 -6.81 4.57 5.53
CA SER A 52 -6.95 5.99 5.18
C SER A 52 -6.73 6.87 6.42
N ARG A 53 -6.27 8.10 6.20
CA ARG A 53 -5.97 9.03 7.31
C ARG A 53 -7.18 9.32 8.20
N ASP A 54 -8.38 9.36 7.60
CA ASP A 54 -9.65 9.55 8.31
C ASP A 54 -10.18 8.27 8.98
N LYS A 55 -9.44 7.15 8.86
CA LYS A 55 -9.75 5.83 9.44
C LYS A 55 -11.08 5.22 8.98
N LYS A 56 -11.62 5.66 7.85
CA LYS A 56 -12.88 5.14 7.30
C LYS A 56 -12.69 4.01 6.31
N MET A 57 -11.52 3.95 5.67
CA MET A 57 -11.21 2.98 4.63
C MET A 57 -9.94 2.20 4.95
N LEU A 58 -9.92 0.95 4.52
CA LEU A 58 -8.74 0.09 4.50
C LEU A 58 -8.52 -0.38 3.06
N TYR A 59 -7.29 -0.31 2.60
CA TYR A 59 -6.86 -0.77 1.29
C TYR A 59 -5.87 -1.91 1.44
N SER A 60 -6.08 -2.98 0.69
CA SER A 60 -5.24 -4.18 0.70
C SER A 60 -4.65 -4.43 -0.68
N ILE A 61 -3.39 -4.83 -0.72
CA ILE A 61 -2.86 -5.52 -1.88
C ILE A 61 -3.62 -6.85 -2.05
N ALA A 62 -3.85 -7.23 -3.29
CA ALA A 62 -4.37 -8.53 -3.69
C ALA A 62 -3.62 -9.01 -4.95
N ASP A 63 -3.85 -10.25 -5.39
CA ASP A 63 -3.12 -10.82 -6.53
C ASP A 63 -3.24 -9.99 -7.81
N GLU A 64 -4.42 -9.47 -8.10
CA GLU A 64 -4.68 -8.68 -9.32
C GLU A 64 -4.57 -7.16 -9.13
N GLY A 65 -4.30 -6.70 -7.90
CA GLY A 65 -4.18 -5.26 -7.65
C GLY A 65 -4.52 -4.83 -6.23
N VAL A 66 -5.56 -4.01 -6.08
CA VAL A 66 -5.97 -3.41 -4.80
C VAL A 66 -7.43 -3.70 -4.51
N VAL A 67 -7.75 -4.04 -3.27
CA VAL A 67 -9.12 -4.15 -2.75
C VAL A 67 -9.35 -3.07 -1.70
N SER A 68 -10.49 -2.38 -1.77
CA SER A 68 -10.92 -1.40 -0.77
C SER A 68 -12.02 -1.95 0.12
N PHE A 69 -11.94 -1.58 1.40
CA PHE A 69 -12.92 -1.90 2.43
C PHE A 69 -13.33 -0.66 3.20
N ARG A 70 -14.61 -0.56 3.53
CA ARG A 70 -15.10 0.40 4.51
C ARG A 70 -14.91 -0.18 5.91
N ILE A 71 -14.31 0.60 6.81
CA ILE A 71 -14.21 0.26 8.22
C ILE A 71 -15.51 0.69 8.89
N LEU A 72 -16.27 -0.27 9.41
CA LEU A 72 -17.53 -0.03 10.10
C LEU A 72 -17.28 0.44 11.54
N GLN A 73 -18.30 1.01 12.19
CA GLN A 73 -18.19 1.52 13.57
C GLN A 73 -17.73 0.45 14.57
N ASN A 74 -18.06 -0.80 14.35
CA ASN A 74 -17.62 -1.90 15.16
C ASN A 74 -16.23 -2.45 14.76
N GLY A 75 -15.53 -1.82 13.82
CA GLY A 75 -14.23 -2.24 13.30
C GLY A 75 -14.24 -3.39 12.28
N SER A 76 -15.41 -3.93 11.93
CA SER A 76 -15.51 -4.91 10.85
C SER A 76 -15.28 -4.26 9.50
N LEU A 77 -14.86 -5.05 8.50
CA LEU A 77 -14.61 -4.60 7.15
C LEU A 77 -15.78 -4.97 6.22
N SER A 78 -16.23 -4.00 5.44
CA SER A 78 -17.19 -4.21 4.36
C SER A 78 -16.50 -3.94 3.03
N ARG A 79 -16.40 -4.95 2.15
CA ARG A 79 -15.79 -4.80 0.82
C ARG A 79 -16.56 -3.78 0.00
N VAL A 80 -15.81 -2.86 -0.63
CA VAL A 80 -16.38 -1.81 -1.50
C VAL A 80 -16.14 -2.18 -2.96
N ASN A 81 -14.86 -2.23 -3.39
CA ASN A 81 -14.50 -2.63 -4.74
C ASN A 81 -13.08 -3.16 -4.83
N SER A 82 -12.67 -3.53 -6.03
CA SER A 82 -11.29 -3.84 -6.39
C SER A 82 -10.91 -3.16 -7.70
N ALA A 83 -9.61 -2.90 -7.88
CA ALA A 83 -9.05 -2.35 -9.10
C ALA A 83 -7.75 -3.06 -9.47
N ASN A 84 -7.63 -3.42 -10.75
CA ASN A 84 -6.42 -4.01 -11.29
C ASN A 84 -5.34 -2.94 -11.51
N ILE A 85 -4.09 -3.22 -11.13
CA ILE A 85 -2.95 -2.30 -11.29
C ILE A 85 -2.22 -2.47 -12.64
N LYS A 86 -2.69 -3.38 -13.49
CA LYS A 86 -2.08 -3.68 -14.81
C LYS A 86 -0.57 -3.92 -14.70
N GLY A 87 -0.19 -4.80 -13.82
CA GLY A 87 1.18 -5.18 -13.49
C GLY A 87 1.20 -6.41 -12.60
N MET A 88 2.38 -6.78 -12.13
CA MET A 88 2.51 -7.86 -11.14
C MET A 88 1.98 -7.40 -9.78
N ARG A 89 1.68 -8.35 -8.90
CA ARG A 89 1.19 -8.06 -7.54
C ARG A 89 2.10 -7.06 -6.83
N GLY A 90 1.49 -6.04 -6.23
CA GLY A 90 2.18 -5.07 -5.39
C GLY A 90 2.77 -5.71 -4.12
N CYS A 91 3.78 -5.07 -3.56
CA CYS A 91 4.37 -5.46 -2.27
C CYS A 91 4.11 -4.43 -1.16
N GLN A 92 3.77 -3.20 -1.52
CA GLN A 92 3.47 -2.13 -0.56
C GLN A 92 2.43 -1.17 -1.16
N ILE A 93 1.58 -0.63 -0.29
CA ILE A 93 0.54 0.34 -0.65
C ILE A 93 0.54 1.48 0.36
N SER A 94 0.35 2.72 -0.12
CA SER A 94 0.14 3.89 0.70
C SER A 94 -0.95 4.79 0.12
N THR A 95 -1.55 5.62 0.96
CA THR A 95 -2.49 6.67 0.54
C THR A 95 -1.83 8.04 0.58
N SER A 96 -2.33 8.97 -0.24
CA SER A 96 -2.03 10.39 -0.06
C SER A 96 -2.61 10.89 1.27
N PRO A 97 -2.05 11.95 1.89
CA PRO A 97 -2.58 12.54 3.12
C PRO A 97 -4.05 12.95 3.05
N GLU A 98 -4.53 13.42 1.90
CA GLU A 98 -5.93 13.83 1.69
C GLU A 98 -6.87 12.69 1.27
N ASN A 99 -6.35 11.42 1.21
CA ASN A 99 -7.10 10.23 0.81
C ASN A 99 -7.75 10.32 -0.58
N ASP A 100 -7.08 10.95 -1.55
CA ASP A 100 -7.54 11.06 -2.93
C ASP A 100 -6.73 10.22 -3.92
N TYR A 101 -5.60 9.65 -3.47
CA TYR A 101 -4.76 8.76 -4.28
C TYR A 101 -4.22 7.58 -3.47
N ILE A 102 -3.93 6.50 -4.20
CA ILE A 102 -3.18 5.33 -3.73
C ILE A 102 -1.92 5.20 -4.58
N PHE A 103 -0.82 4.85 -3.92
CA PHE A 103 0.46 4.50 -4.53
C PHE A 103 0.76 3.05 -4.24
N VAL A 104 1.02 2.26 -5.29
CA VAL A 104 1.36 0.84 -5.17
C VAL A 104 2.77 0.61 -5.68
N SER A 105 3.59 -0.01 -4.84
CA SER A 105 4.96 -0.42 -5.15
C SER A 105 4.97 -1.87 -5.62
N GLY A 106 5.55 -2.13 -6.79
CA GLY A 106 5.69 -3.44 -7.42
C GLY A 106 7.13 -3.94 -7.35
N TYR A 107 7.39 -4.89 -6.46
CA TYR A 107 8.72 -5.49 -6.28
C TYR A 107 9.14 -6.31 -7.50
N HIS A 108 8.21 -7.08 -8.05
CA HIS A 108 8.54 -8.06 -9.09
C HIS A 108 8.73 -7.46 -10.48
N ASP A 109 8.06 -6.36 -10.78
CA ASP A 109 8.11 -5.67 -12.07
C ASP A 109 8.79 -4.31 -12.03
N GLY A 110 9.24 -3.86 -10.83
CA GLY A 110 9.91 -2.58 -10.66
C GLY A 110 9.01 -1.39 -10.97
N LYS A 111 7.71 -1.52 -10.72
CA LYS A 111 6.70 -0.52 -11.09
C LYS A 111 6.20 0.25 -9.87
N VAL A 112 6.00 1.56 -10.02
CA VAL A 112 5.12 2.34 -9.15
C VAL A 112 3.84 2.66 -9.92
N THR A 113 2.67 2.43 -9.30
CA THR A 113 1.36 2.71 -9.90
C THR A 113 0.62 3.71 -9.04
N VAL A 114 0.02 4.71 -9.68
CA VAL A 114 -0.82 5.74 -9.05
C VAL A 114 -2.27 5.49 -9.45
N LEU A 115 -3.16 5.37 -8.46
CA LEU A 115 -4.60 5.23 -8.67
C LEU A 115 -5.34 6.37 -7.97
N ARG A 116 -6.34 6.92 -8.64
CA ARG A 116 -7.24 7.88 -8.01
C ARG A 116 -8.22 7.16 -7.10
N LEU A 117 -8.55 7.79 -5.97
CA LEU A 117 -9.67 7.38 -5.14
C LEU A 117 -10.92 8.19 -5.50
N ASN A 118 -12.06 7.54 -5.49
CA ASN A 118 -13.35 8.20 -5.64
C ASN A 118 -13.77 8.86 -4.31
N PRO A 119 -14.70 9.84 -4.33
CA PRO A 119 -15.15 10.53 -3.11
C PRO A 119 -15.74 9.62 -2.03
N ASP A 120 -16.23 8.43 -2.39
CA ASP A 120 -16.74 7.43 -1.46
C ASP A 120 -15.65 6.52 -0.86
N GLY A 121 -14.39 6.74 -1.24
CA GLY A 121 -13.22 5.95 -0.85
C GLY A 121 -12.99 4.70 -1.67
N SER A 122 -13.82 4.40 -2.67
CA SER A 122 -13.55 3.29 -3.59
C SER A 122 -12.33 3.57 -4.48
N VAL A 123 -11.64 2.51 -4.91
CA VAL A 123 -10.49 2.64 -5.82
C VAL A 123 -10.98 2.95 -7.21
N GLY A 124 -10.52 4.07 -7.78
CA GLY A 124 -10.83 4.51 -9.13
C GLY A 124 -9.83 3.98 -10.16
N HIS A 125 -9.57 4.79 -11.18
CA HIS A 125 -8.71 4.42 -12.30
C HIS A 125 -7.23 4.70 -12.03
N ILE A 126 -6.35 4.04 -12.78
CA ILE A 126 -4.93 4.35 -12.82
C ILE A 126 -4.76 5.70 -13.52
N THR A 127 -4.11 6.65 -12.84
CA THR A 127 -3.77 7.97 -13.40
C THR A 127 -2.36 8.00 -13.96
N ASP A 128 -1.45 7.20 -13.38
CA ASP A 128 -0.07 7.10 -13.84
C ASP A 128 0.57 5.77 -13.43
N GLY A 129 1.71 5.46 -14.06
CA GLY A 129 2.51 4.29 -13.70
C GLY A 129 3.88 4.33 -14.40
N VAL A 130 4.93 4.17 -13.60
CA VAL A 130 6.31 4.24 -14.06
C VAL A 130 7.04 2.94 -13.74
N PHE A 131 7.67 2.33 -14.77
CA PHE A 131 8.63 1.25 -14.58
C PHE A 131 10.02 1.83 -14.36
N HIS A 132 10.65 1.46 -13.26
CA HIS A 132 12.05 1.80 -13.03
C HIS A 132 12.96 1.02 -13.99
N LYS A 133 14.11 1.60 -14.28
CA LYS A 133 15.17 1.00 -15.11
C LYS A 133 16.50 1.22 -14.41
N GLY A 134 17.40 0.27 -14.58
CA GLY A 134 18.76 0.36 -14.05
C GLY A 134 19.26 -0.96 -13.47
N LEU A 135 20.50 -0.92 -13.01
CA LEU A 135 21.18 -1.99 -12.29
C LEU A 135 21.70 -1.41 -10.98
N GLY A 136 21.64 -2.19 -9.94
CA GLY A 136 22.27 -1.87 -8.66
C GLY A 136 23.72 -2.34 -8.62
N SER A 137 24.33 -2.22 -7.46
CA SER A 137 25.76 -2.43 -7.24
C SER A 137 26.17 -3.86 -6.93
N VAL A 138 25.26 -4.69 -6.43
CA VAL A 138 25.51 -6.10 -6.11
C VAL A 138 24.71 -6.99 -7.06
N ALA A 139 25.39 -7.59 -8.03
CA ALA A 139 24.77 -8.30 -9.14
C ALA A 139 23.80 -9.43 -8.75
N GLU A 140 24.03 -10.13 -7.65
CA GLU A 140 23.19 -11.25 -7.21
C GLU A 140 21.79 -10.83 -6.73
N ARG A 141 21.65 -9.61 -6.21
CA ARG A 141 20.37 -9.08 -5.70
C ARG A 141 19.81 -7.96 -6.56
N ASN A 142 20.67 -7.22 -7.27
CA ASN A 142 20.36 -5.93 -7.87
C ASN A 142 20.54 -5.99 -9.40
N PHE A 143 20.07 -7.06 -10.02
CA PHE A 143 20.13 -7.22 -11.48
C PHE A 143 18.93 -6.61 -12.21
N ARG A 144 17.95 -6.07 -11.48
CA ARG A 144 16.77 -5.37 -12.01
C ARG A 144 16.11 -4.52 -10.91
N PRO A 145 15.26 -3.57 -11.29
CA PRO A 145 14.49 -2.80 -10.32
C PRO A 145 13.56 -3.64 -9.45
N HIS A 146 13.47 -3.27 -8.18
CA HIS A 146 12.59 -3.83 -7.17
C HIS A 146 12.01 -2.71 -6.32
N VAL A 147 10.97 -2.05 -6.84
CA VAL A 147 10.28 -0.98 -6.10
C VAL A 147 9.64 -1.55 -4.84
N SER A 148 10.14 -1.14 -3.69
CA SER A 148 9.80 -1.71 -2.38
C SER A 148 8.90 -0.82 -1.51
N CYS A 149 8.96 0.50 -1.70
CA CYS A 149 8.17 1.45 -0.92
C CYS A 149 7.93 2.73 -1.71
N SER A 150 6.71 3.25 -1.65
CA SER A 150 6.36 4.57 -2.17
C SER A 150 5.58 5.36 -1.13
N ARG A 151 6.04 6.58 -0.83
CA ARG A 151 5.39 7.45 0.14
C ARG A 151 5.43 8.91 -0.27
N MET A 152 4.30 9.59 -0.08
CA MET A 152 4.21 11.04 -0.24
C MET A 152 4.97 11.77 0.87
N THR A 153 5.58 12.91 0.52
CA THR A 153 6.02 13.88 1.52
C THR A 153 4.83 14.50 2.26
N PRO A 154 4.99 14.98 3.51
CA PRO A 154 3.89 15.55 4.29
C PRO A 154 3.22 16.78 3.64
N ASP A 155 3.96 17.51 2.78
CA ASP A 155 3.48 18.66 2.03
C ASP A 155 2.82 18.30 0.69
N GLU A 156 2.70 16.99 0.40
CA GLU A 156 2.10 16.41 -0.81
C GLU A 156 2.72 16.84 -2.15
N LYS A 157 3.94 17.39 -2.13
CA LYS A 157 4.60 17.84 -3.36
C LYS A 157 5.37 16.74 -4.05
N PHE A 158 5.89 15.77 -3.29
CA PHE A 158 6.76 14.73 -3.82
C PHE A 158 6.34 13.33 -3.36
N LEU A 159 6.51 12.39 -4.27
CA LEU A 159 6.47 10.95 -3.98
C LEU A 159 7.91 10.43 -3.91
N MET A 160 8.28 9.88 -2.76
CA MET A 160 9.55 9.21 -2.54
C MET A 160 9.38 7.73 -2.84
N VAL A 161 10.19 7.17 -3.73
CA VAL A 161 10.10 5.77 -4.17
C VAL A 161 11.43 5.07 -3.97
N ALA A 162 11.45 4.18 -2.98
CA ALA A 162 12.62 3.35 -2.71
C ALA A 162 12.64 2.14 -3.65
N ASP A 163 13.77 1.91 -4.30
CA ASP A 163 14.00 0.79 -5.18
C ASP A 163 15.22 0.00 -4.71
N LEU A 164 14.96 -1.15 -4.11
CA LEU A 164 15.98 -2.04 -3.57
C LEU A 164 16.89 -2.63 -4.66
N GLY A 165 16.33 -2.85 -5.86
CA GLY A 165 17.05 -3.54 -6.93
C GLY A 165 18.07 -2.67 -7.67
N ILE A 166 18.01 -1.35 -7.49
CA ILE A 166 18.94 -0.40 -8.12
C ILE A 166 19.62 0.53 -7.12
N ASP A 167 19.48 0.25 -5.81
CA ASP A 167 20.09 1.02 -4.71
C ASP A 167 19.78 2.51 -4.77
N GLN A 168 18.52 2.86 -5.03
CA GLN A 168 18.11 4.25 -5.22
C GLN A 168 16.80 4.56 -4.50
N VAL A 169 16.71 5.81 -4.05
CA VAL A 169 15.41 6.45 -3.78
C VAL A 169 15.17 7.48 -4.88
N LYS A 170 14.16 7.27 -5.69
CA LYS A 170 13.73 8.22 -6.71
C LYS A 170 12.71 9.18 -6.15
N VAL A 171 12.88 10.46 -6.49
CA VAL A 171 12.00 11.55 -6.06
C VAL A 171 11.18 11.98 -7.27
N TYR A 172 9.87 11.90 -7.12
CA TYR A 172 8.93 12.33 -8.15
C TYR A 172 8.16 13.55 -7.66
N ARG A 173 8.07 14.58 -8.48
CA ARG A 173 7.09 15.65 -8.29
C ARG A 173 5.70 15.07 -8.57
N PHE A 174 4.76 15.31 -7.68
CA PHE A 174 3.38 14.85 -7.81
C PHE A 174 2.46 15.99 -8.29
N ASP A 175 1.80 15.78 -9.41
CA ASP A 175 0.71 16.64 -9.87
C ASP A 175 -0.61 16.08 -9.32
N ARG A 176 -1.13 16.71 -8.29
CA ARG A 176 -2.38 16.29 -7.65
C ARG A 176 -3.61 16.46 -8.54
N GLY A 177 -3.62 17.42 -9.44
CA GLY A 177 -4.75 17.64 -10.36
C GLY A 177 -4.96 16.46 -11.29
N GLU A 178 -3.87 16.03 -11.92
CA GLU A 178 -3.86 14.96 -12.93
C GLU A 178 -3.53 13.58 -12.32
N GLY A 179 -2.97 13.53 -11.11
CA GLY A 179 -2.48 12.29 -10.49
C GLY A 179 -1.24 11.73 -11.18
N ARG A 180 -0.38 12.61 -11.71
CA ARG A 180 0.84 12.22 -12.44
C ARG A 180 2.09 12.42 -11.61
N ILE A 181 3.09 11.63 -11.91
CA ILE A 181 4.41 11.71 -11.28
C ILE A 181 5.48 11.99 -12.34
N ALA A 182 6.37 12.93 -12.05
CA ALA A 182 7.52 13.28 -12.89
C ALA A 182 8.80 13.20 -12.07
N GLN A 183 9.75 12.36 -12.47
CA GLN A 183 11.02 12.22 -11.76
C GLN A 183 11.78 13.55 -11.77
N VAL A 184 12.23 13.99 -10.59
CA VAL A 184 12.98 15.24 -10.40
C VAL A 184 14.36 15.02 -9.79
N ASP A 185 14.54 13.91 -9.04
CA ASP A 185 15.81 13.61 -8.39
C ASP A 185 16.00 12.10 -8.18
N THR A 186 17.23 11.72 -7.85
CA THR A 186 17.63 10.36 -7.49
C THR A 186 18.70 10.41 -6.41
N ILE A 187 18.41 9.78 -5.29
CA ILE A 187 19.35 9.60 -4.19
C ILE A 187 19.87 8.17 -4.28
N ARG A 188 21.19 7.99 -4.28
CA ARG A 188 21.78 6.65 -4.15
C ARG A 188 21.91 6.29 -2.69
N SER A 189 21.53 5.06 -2.33
CA SER A 189 21.88 4.52 -1.03
C SER A 189 23.36 4.11 -1.05
N GLU A 190 24.03 4.28 0.08
CA GLU A 190 25.36 3.71 0.25
C GLU A 190 25.23 2.18 0.35
N LEU A 191 26.29 1.51 -0.11
CA LEU A 191 26.44 0.06 0.05
C LEU A 191 26.86 -0.26 1.47
N GLU A 192 26.14 -1.15 2.11
CA GLU A 192 26.64 -1.86 3.30
C GLU A 192 27.21 -3.23 2.91
#